data_86f8f946c20b6a7b20cf1a14a672b19a
#
_entry.id   86f8f946c20b6a7b20cf1a14a672b19a
#
_cell.length_a   1.000
_cell.length_b   1.000
_cell.length_c   1.000
_cell.angle_alpha   90.00
_cell.angle_beta   90.00
_cell.angle_gamma   90.00
#
_symmetry.space_group_name_H-M   'P 1'
#
loop_
_entity.id
_entity.type
_entity.pdbx_description
1 polymer ?
#
loop_
_entity_poly.entity_id
_entity_poly.type
_entity_poly.pdbx_seq_one_letter_code
_entity_poly.pdbx_strand_id
1 'polypeptide(L)'
;AVSKSAYAMKTCVLLLLFSFLTAVYGQHITVLDSSSQEPIPFVHVYDGNKGVIASATGAFYWQSNTTDSISLSCMGYATKTIGVDQLKDSLFLMPKALALAPIVVSNRTLTAKEIMVRVLENTPNNMDFGLSSSEVFVEYKNSYETQKMDIEIKKSTIPELDQTFVDEILQEMPKNEESTNYTQSKWLRDSGGLELHKLEVIQAASLKDSLVEATYASLDETVEGILKKRVKKDSYFKVKSGPLISIKVDNDNAKEVDSIAQDSLKTTPEDFAKRQLGRLKRRVNTLLFKEKNWALPFLEKPNKYTLTNEGIVYDQRVPTYKLRFTSKKRKDYSGYLLVDVVDFGVHKISYHNNKHAFRIKLFGLFFEERLDNRTYVFVKNQLGKYTLYQIKEEEKSTFGLKRPIKIIEKNKVVKGRNRQNVLAMDVNMSMKEVQKANIFFNSFTPISKKEFDALKLIHTVLPTDYYSLEAIRKLMPGLPIE
;
A
#
# COMPACT_ATOMS: atom_id res chain seq x y z
N ALA A 1 -2.23 -65.53 13.23
CA ALA A 1 -2.19 -65.21 11.79
C ALA A 1 -3.10 -63.98 11.41
N VAL A 2 -4.10 -63.62 12.22
CA VAL A 2 -5.07 -62.56 11.87
C VAL A 2 -4.52 -61.13 12.10
N SER A 3 -3.48 -60.96 12.94
CA SER A 3 -2.98 -59.61 13.29
C SER A 3 -2.08 -58.98 12.19
N LYS A 4 -1.33 -59.78 11.42
CA LYS A 4 -0.43 -59.27 10.37
C LYS A 4 -1.19 -58.72 9.14
N SER A 5 -2.35 -59.29 8.81
CA SER A 5 -3.20 -58.84 7.69
C SER A 5 -3.87 -57.50 7.96
N ALA A 6 -4.27 -57.23 9.20
CA ALA A 6 -4.90 -55.98 9.58
C ALA A 6 -3.90 -54.79 9.59
N TYR A 7 -2.63 -55.03 9.93
CA TYR A 7 -1.58 -54.05 9.84
C TYR A 7 -1.21 -53.71 8.38
N ALA A 8 -1.10 -54.71 7.52
CA ALA A 8 -0.84 -54.51 6.10
C ALA A 8 -1.94 -53.71 5.41
N MET A 9 -3.22 -53.95 5.76
CA MET A 9 -4.36 -53.24 5.22
C MET A 9 -4.42 -51.80 5.71
N LYS A 10 -4.09 -51.50 6.99
CA LYS A 10 -3.99 -50.15 7.52
C LYS A 10 -2.84 -49.37 6.87
N THR A 11 -1.70 -50.01 6.63
CA THR A 11 -0.55 -49.39 5.96
C THR A 11 -0.84 -49.06 4.50
N CYS A 12 -1.53 -49.95 3.77
CA CYS A 12 -1.98 -49.71 2.40
C CYS A 12 -3.03 -48.57 2.33
N VAL A 13 -3.97 -48.49 3.26
CA VAL A 13 -4.94 -47.41 3.31
C VAL A 13 -4.29 -46.09 3.67
N LEU A 14 -3.28 -46.08 4.56
CA LEU A 14 -2.52 -44.88 4.90
C LEU A 14 -1.65 -44.40 3.71
N LEU A 15 -1.04 -45.29 2.98
CA LEU A 15 -0.28 -44.98 1.75
C LEU A 15 -1.19 -44.51 0.61
N LEU A 16 -2.40 -45.07 0.48
CA LEU A 16 -3.41 -44.58 -0.45
C LEU A 16 -3.94 -43.20 -0.08
N LEU A 17 -4.15 -42.91 1.21
CA LEU A 17 -4.50 -41.56 1.69
C LEU A 17 -3.37 -40.56 1.51
N PHE A 18 -2.12 -40.98 1.60
CA PHE A 18 -0.95 -40.12 1.36
C PHE A 18 -0.71 -39.83 -0.13
N SER A 19 -1.15 -40.69 -1.03
CA SER A 19 -1.05 -40.48 -2.48
C SER A 19 -2.12 -39.51 -3.03
N PHE A 20 -3.15 -39.21 -2.26
CA PHE A 20 -4.16 -38.18 -2.61
C PHE A 20 -3.82 -36.76 -2.14
N LEU A 21 -2.72 -36.58 -1.42
CA LEU A 21 -2.13 -35.25 -1.15
C LEU A 21 -1.28 -34.81 -2.35
N THR A 22 -1.86 -34.81 -3.56
CA THR A 22 -1.31 -34.02 -4.66
C THR A 22 -1.58 -32.57 -4.28
N ALA A 23 -0.58 -31.95 -3.67
CA ALA A 23 -0.56 -30.51 -3.51
C ALA A 23 -0.73 -29.92 -4.92
N VAL A 24 -1.81 -29.22 -5.15
CA VAL A 24 -2.00 -28.40 -6.35
C VAL A 24 -1.00 -27.26 -6.23
N TYR A 25 0.22 -27.49 -6.72
CA TYR A 25 1.22 -26.44 -6.83
C TYR A 25 0.79 -25.52 -7.98
N GLY A 26 0.55 -24.26 -7.68
CA GLY A 26 0.46 -23.25 -8.73
C GLY A 26 1.77 -23.23 -9.51
N GLN A 27 1.68 -23.18 -10.83
CA GLN A 27 2.88 -23.13 -11.68
C GLN A 27 3.50 -21.74 -11.60
N HIS A 28 4.79 -21.68 -11.25
CA HIS A 28 5.58 -20.45 -11.30
C HIS A 28 6.04 -20.22 -12.74
N ILE A 29 5.63 -19.11 -13.34
CA ILE A 29 5.86 -18.81 -14.75
C ILE A 29 6.56 -17.45 -14.85
N THR A 30 7.60 -17.35 -15.68
CA THR A 30 8.26 -16.08 -15.98
C THR A 30 8.01 -15.66 -17.42
N VAL A 31 7.63 -14.42 -17.64
CA VAL A 31 7.44 -13.87 -18.99
C VAL A 31 8.70 -13.16 -19.44
N LEU A 32 9.21 -13.55 -20.59
CA LEU A 32 10.45 -13.07 -21.19
C LEU A 32 10.17 -12.37 -22.53
N ASP A 33 11.01 -11.40 -22.85
CA ASP A 33 11.09 -10.82 -24.20
C ASP A 33 11.68 -11.84 -25.17
N SER A 34 10.99 -12.13 -26.26
CA SER A 34 11.44 -13.13 -27.25
C SER A 34 12.75 -12.76 -27.95
N SER A 35 13.14 -11.48 -27.96
CA SER A 35 14.34 -10.97 -28.64
C SER A 35 15.53 -10.85 -27.70
N SER A 36 15.33 -10.23 -26.52
CA SER A 36 16.40 -9.98 -25.56
C SER A 36 16.56 -11.08 -24.50
N GLN A 37 15.56 -11.95 -24.34
CA GLN A 37 15.49 -12.96 -23.28
C GLN A 37 15.41 -12.36 -21.87
N GLU A 38 15.21 -11.04 -21.75
CA GLU A 38 15.07 -10.37 -20.47
C GLU A 38 13.64 -10.51 -19.91
N PRO A 39 13.46 -10.56 -18.60
CA PRO A 39 12.15 -10.58 -17.97
C PRO A 39 11.33 -9.33 -18.31
N ILE A 40 10.05 -9.53 -18.65
CA ILE A 40 9.12 -8.44 -18.90
C ILE A 40 8.35 -8.17 -17.62
N PRO A 41 8.56 -7.05 -16.95
CA PRO A 41 7.86 -6.73 -15.72
C PRO A 41 6.39 -6.40 -15.98
N PHE A 42 5.55 -6.72 -15.00
CA PHE A 42 4.16 -6.27 -14.93
C PHE A 42 3.28 -6.68 -16.12
N VAL A 43 3.53 -7.86 -16.70
CA VAL A 43 2.67 -8.44 -17.74
C VAL A 43 1.30 -8.75 -17.15
N HIS A 44 0.25 -8.33 -17.83
CA HIS A 44 -1.11 -8.69 -17.49
C HIS A 44 -1.40 -10.09 -18.03
N VAL A 45 -1.81 -10.98 -17.17
CA VAL A 45 -2.25 -12.33 -17.50
C VAL A 45 -3.71 -12.45 -17.15
N TYR A 46 -4.57 -12.80 -18.11
CA TYR A 46 -6.01 -12.76 -17.94
C TYR A 46 -6.66 -13.96 -18.61
N ASP A 47 -7.63 -14.59 -17.94
CA ASP A 47 -8.34 -15.79 -18.40
C ASP A 47 -9.79 -15.55 -18.83
N GLY A 48 -10.21 -14.30 -18.95
CA GLY A 48 -11.59 -13.92 -19.21
C GLY A 48 -12.39 -13.59 -17.96
N ASN A 49 -12.04 -14.16 -16.80
CA ASN A 49 -12.71 -13.95 -15.52
C ASN A 49 -11.79 -13.37 -14.45
N LYS A 50 -10.53 -13.84 -14.43
CA LYS A 50 -9.52 -13.42 -13.44
C LYS A 50 -8.28 -12.91 -14.15
N GLY A 51 -7.61 -11.94 -13.52
CA GLY A 51 -6.35 -11.41 -13.99
C GLY A 51 -5.28 -11.51 -12.91
N VAL A 52 -4.04 -11.75 -13.34
CA VAL A 52 -2.85 -11.64 -12.51
C VAL A 52 -1.87 -10.68 -13.17
N ILE A 53 -1.03 -10.01 -12.39
CA ILE A 53 0.05 -9.18 -12.89
C ILE A 53 1.36 -9.83 -12.53
N ALA A 54 2.25 -9.99 -13.50
CA ALA A 54 3.60 -10.49 -13.24
C ALA A 54 4.38 -9.49 -12.36
N SER A 55 5.29 -9.98 -11.55
CA SER A 55 6.18 -9.19 -10.70
C SER A 55 7.12 -8.29 -11.50
N ALA A 56 7.93 -7.50 -10.81
CA ALA A 56 9.02 -6.72 -11.42
C ALA A 56 10.05 -7.61 -12.14
N THR A 57 10.16 -8.88 -11.76
CA THR A 57 11.01 -9.88 -12.41
C THR A 57 10.30 -10.69 -13.51
N GLY A 58 9.10 -10.25 -13.93
CA GLY A 58 8.32 -10.93 -14.95
C GLY A 58 7.65 -12.23 -14.49
N ALA A 59 7.73 -12.57 -13.21
CA ALA A 59 7.22 -13.82 -12.66
C ALA A 59 5.78 -13.70 -12.17
N PHE A 60 4.99 -14.75 -12.37
CA PHE A 60 3.64 -14.86 -11.82
C PHE A 60 3.32 -16.31 -11.46
N TYR A 61 2.36 -16.49 -10.58
CA TYR A 61 1.79 -17.80 -10.25
C TYR A 61 0.45 -17.94 -10.95
N TRP A 62 0.29 -19.04 -11.70
CA TRP A 62 -0.98 -19.36 -12.33
C TRP A 62 -1.60 -20.58 -11.69
N GLN A 63 -2.84 -20.43 -11.29
CA GLN A 63 -3.65 -21.50 -10.72
C GLN A 63 -5.05 -21.39 -11.32
N SER A 64 -5.36 -22.19 -12.31
CA SER A 64 -6.69 -22.23 -12.90
C SER A 64 -7.16 -23.67 -13.07
N ASN A 65 -8.39 -23.90 -12.64
CA ASN A 65 -9.09 -25.17 -12.86
C ASN A 65 -10.32 -24.99 -13.78
N THR A 66 -10.53 -23.82 -14.37
CA THR A 66 -11.82 -23.46 -15.01
C THR A 66 -11.74 -22.84 -16.39
N THR A 67 -10.55 -22.57 -16.92
CA THR A 67 -10.39 -21.92 -18.23
C THR A 67 -9.39 -22.66 -19.10
N ASP A 68 -9.68 -22.69 -20.41
CA ASP A 68 -8.85 -23.42 -21.39
C ASP A 68 -7.65 -22.61 -21.86
N SER A 69 -7.66 -21.28 -21.68
CA SER A 69 -6.60 -20.41 -22.17
C SER A 69 -6.42 -19.15 -21.32
N ILE A 70 -5.21 -18.59 -21.37
CA ILE A 70 -4.86 -17.31 -20.79
C ILE A 70 -4.32 -16.37 -21.85
N SER A 71 -4.59 -15.09 -21.69
CA SER A 71 -4.06 -14.01 -22.53
C SER A 71 -3.02 -13.21 -21.75
N LEU A 72 -1.84 -13.05 -22.33
CA LEU A 72 -0.76 -12.22 -21.80
C LEU A 72 -0.71 -10.90 -22.59
N SER A 73 -0.73 -9.78 -21.90
CA SER A 73 -0.67 -8.45 -22.47
C SER A 73 0.30 -7.55 -21.73
N CYS A 74 1.15 -6.87 -22.46
CA CYS A 74 2.04 -5.84 -21.92
C CYS A 74 2.22 -4.72 -22.94
N MET A 75 2.45 -3.49 -22.45
CA MET A 75 2.71 -2.36 -23.33
C MET A 75 4.00 -2.62 -24.14
N GLY A 76 3.99 -2.31 -25.43
CA GLY A 76 5.13 -2.56 -26.32
C GLY A 76 5.26 -4.00 -26.83
N TYR A 77 4.35 -4.91 -26.45
CA TYR A 77 4.34 -6.31 -26.87
C TYR A 77 3.03 -6.70 -27.54
N ALA A 78 3.10 -7.68 -28.45
CA ALA A 78 1.90 -8.28 -29.02
C ALA A 78 1.20 -9.14 -27.94
N THR A 79 -0.11 -8.97 -27.80
CA THR A 79 -0.92 -9.82 -26.93
C THR A 79 -0.83 -11.27 -27.41
N LYS A 80 -0.60 -12.20 -26.49
CA LYS A 80 -0.47 -13.63 -26.77
C LYS A 80 -1.48 -14.40 -25.94
N THR A 81 -2.28 -15.23 -26.62
CA THR A 81 -3.18 -16.18 -25.97
C THR A 81 -2.57 -17.57 -26.05
N ILE A 82 -2.57 -18.31 -24.94
CA ILE A 82 -1.96 -19.63 -24.79
C ILE A 82 -2.94 -20.55 -24.07
N GLY A 83 -3.06 -21.78 -24.51
CA GLY A 83 -3.77 -22.84 -23.79
C GLY A 83 -3.12 -23.15 -22.44
N VAL A 84 -3.92 -23.42 -21.43
CA VAL A 84 -3.41 -23.73 -20.08
C VAL A 84 -2.57 -25.02 -20.10
N ASP A 85 -2.88 -25.95 -20.99
CA ASP A 85 -2.11 -27.17 -21.25
C ASP A 85 -0.73 -26.93 -21.87
N GLN A 86 -0.51 -25.74 -22.46
CA GLN A 86 0.75 -25.34 -23.10
C GLN A 86 1.61 -24.43 -22.21
N LEU A 87 1.21 -24.19 -20.97
CA LEU A 87 1.97 -23.36 -20.05
C LEU A 87 3.31 -24.04 -19.71
N LYS A 88 4.37 -23.23 -19.76
CA LYS A 88 5.75 -23.62 -19.41
C LYS A 88 6.27 -22.64 -18.35
N ASP A 89 7.35 -23.00 -17.68
CA ASP A 89 8.00 -22.13 -16.69
C ASP A 89 8.48 -20.79 -17.26
N SER A 90 8.63 -20.72 -18.59
CA SER A 90 8.95 -19.49 -19.31
C SER A 90 8.02 -19.30 -20.50
N LEU A 91 7.45 -18.12 -20.60
CA LEU A 91 6.61 -17.68 -21.73
C LEU A 91 7.25 -16.50 -22.41
N PHE A 92 7.16 -16.46 -23.73
CA PHE A 92 7.76 -15.38 -24.51
C PHE A 92 6.72 -14.52 -25.15
N LEU A 93 6.85 -13.20 -24.95
CA LEU A 93 6.09 -12.19 -25.70
C LEU A 93 6.97 -11.61 -26.81
N MET A 94 6.38 -11.51 -27.99
CA MET A 94 7.01 -10.83 -29.11
C MET A 94 6.87 -9.32 -28.94
N PRO A 95 7.98 -8.56 -29.06
CA PRO A 95 7.88 -7.13 -29.18
C PRO A 95 6.90 -6.78 -30.31
N LYS A 96 5.96 -5.90 -30.03
CA LYS A 96 5.15 -5.31 -31.08
C LYS A 96 6.10 -4.54 -31.95
N ALA A 97 6.24 -4.93 -33.23
CA ALA A 97 6.90 -4.06 -34.19
C ALA A 97 6.13 -2.73 -34.15
N LEU A 98 6.63 -1.76 -33.42
CA LEU A 98 6.21 -0.40 -33.64
C LEU A 98 6.61 -0.14 -35.09
N ALA A 99 5.63 -0.14 -35.99
CA ALA A 99 5.81 0.66 -37.18
C ALA A 99 6.23 2.03 -36.60
N LEU A 100 7.50 2.37 -36.74
CA LEU A 100 7.97 3.70 -36.45
C LEU A 100 7.02 4.56 -37.26
N ALA A 101 5.97 5.09 -36.60
CA ALA A 101 5.22 6.16 -37.21
C ALA A 101 6.32 7.10 -37.67
N PRO A 102 6.37 7.44 -38.99
CA PRO A 102 7.50 8.20 -39.47
C PRO A 102 7.64 9.35 -38.52
N ILE A 103 8.76 9.34 -37.76
CA ILE A 103 9.07 10.49 -36.93
C ILE A 103 9.07 11.57 -37.99
N VAL A 104 8.02 12.38 -38.01
CA VAL A 104 8.00 13.58 -38.84
C VAL A 104 9.17 14.35 -38.24
N VAL A 105 10.33 14.20 -38.89
CA VAL A 105 11.50 14.97 -38.57
C VAL A 105 11.11 16.37 -38.94
N SER A 106 10.34 17.00 -38.09
CA SER A 106 10.18 18.44 -38.11
C SER A 106 11.59 18.97 -37.95
N ASN A 107 12.07 19.75 -38.91
CA ASN A 107 13.37 20.43 -38.83
C ASN A 107 13.50 21.33 -37.58
N ARG A 108 12.50 21.31 -36.71
CA ARG A 108 12.42 22.08 -35.47
C ARG A 108 12.14 21.18 -34.28
N THR A 109 13.08 21.12 -33.35
CA THR A 109 12.89 20.50 -32.05
C THR A 109 11.85 21.27 -31.24
N LEU A 110 10.79 20.58 -30.77
CA LEU A 110 9.79 21.21 -29.90
C LEU A 110 10.42 21.64 -28.58
N THR A 111 10.09 22.84 -28.16
CA THR A 111 10.48 23.33 -26.82
C THR A 111 9.66 22.62 -25.73
N ALA A 112 10.19 22.57 -24.52
CA ALA A 112 9.48 22.00 -23.38
C ALA A 112 8.11 22.65 -23.14
N LYS A 113 7.98 23.94 -23.42
CA LYS A 113 6.72 24.67 -23.27
C LYS A 113 5.70 24.28 -24.33
N GLU A 114 6.14 24.10 -25.59
CA GLU A 114 5.27 23.64 -26.68
C GLU A 114 4.75 22.23 -26.43
N ILE A 115 5.61 21.32 -25.93
CA ILE A 115 5.19 19.96 -25.56
C ILE A 115 4.14 20.03 -24.43
N MET A 116 4.38 20.84 -23.38
CA MET A 116 3.44 20.98 -22.26
C MET A 116 2.07 21.52 -22.72
N VAL A 117 2.04 22.50 -23.61
CA VAL A 117 0.79 23.03 -24.18
C VAL A 117 0.02 21.91 -24.87
N ARG A 118 0.70 21.13 -25.73
CA ARG A 118 0.06 20.01 -26.45
C ARG A 118 -0.43 18.91 -25.51
N VAL A 119 0.30 18.61 -24.42
CA VAL A 119 -0.18 17.69 -23.39
C VAL A 119 -1.52 18.15 -22.82
N LEU A 120 -1.61 19.43 -22.44
CA LEU A 120 -2.83 19.97 -21.83
C LEU A 120 -4.00 20.01 -22.81
N GLU A 121 -3.76 20.43 -24.06
CA GLU A 121 -4.77 20.48 -25.11
C GLU A 121 -5.31 19.08 -25.48
N ASN A 122 -4.45 18.06 -25.50
CA ASN A 122 -4.84 16.70 -25.88
C ASN A 122 -5.35 15.86 -24.71
N THR A 123 -5.16 16.26 -23.46
CA THR A 123 -5.62 15.51 -22.27
C THR A 123 -7.10 15.11 -22.36
N PRO A 124 -8.07 16.00 -22.71
CA PRO A 124 -9.49 15.64 -22.77
C PRO A 124 -9.81 14.53 -23.77
N ASN A 125 -9.00 14.43 -24.83
CA ASN A 125 -9.17 13.43 -25.89
C ASN A 125 -8.38 12.16 -25.62
N ASN A 126 -7.23 12.26 -24.97
CA ASN A 126 -6.32 11.15 -24.74
C ASN A 126 -6.70 10.30 -23.53
N MET A 127 -7.25 10.91 -22.48
CA MET A 127 -7.58 10.20 -21.24
C MET A 127 -8.97 9.59 -21.27
N ASP A 128 -9.15 8.46 -20.61
CA ASP A 128 -10.45 7.86 -20.39
C ASP A 128 -11.10 8.44 -19.13
N PHE A 129 -12.24 9.10 -19.31
CA PHE A 129 -13.03 9.75 -18.25
C PHE A 129 -14.35 9.02 -17.95
N GLY A 130 -14.57 7.84 -18.50
CA GLY A 130 -15.79 7.07 -18.33
C GLY A 130 -15.92 6.34 -16.99
N LEU A 131 -17.12 5.81 -16.76
CA LEU A 131 -17.36 4.82 -15.72
C LEU A 131 -16.61 3.52 -16.07
N SER A 132 -15.92 2.96 -15.10
CA SER A 132 -15.14 1.75 -15.32
C SER A 132 -15.09 0.85 -14.09
N SER A 133 -14.87 -0.42 -14.35
CA SER A 133 -14.49 -1.43 -13.36
C SER A 133 -13.02 -1.78 -13.53
N SER A 134 -12.29 -1.82 -12.45
CA SER A 134 -10.89 -2.27 -12.40
C SER A 134 -10.69 -3.25 -11.25
N GLU A 135 -9.85 -4.22 -11.46
CA GLU A 135 -9.24 -4.98 -10.37
C GLU A 135 -8.05 -4.19 -9.85
N VAL A 136 -7.97 -4.02 -8.54
CA VAL A 136 -6.94 -3.19 -7.91
C VAL A 136 -6.16 -4.03 -6.92
N PHE A 137 -4.85 -4.11 -7.12
CA PHE A 137 -3.91 -4.69 -6.17
C PHE A 137 -3.18 -3.59 -5.43
N VAL A 138 -3.13 -3.70 -4.12
CA VAL A 138 -2.41 -2.76 -3.26
C VAL A 138 -1.43 -3.53 -2.41
N GLU A 139 -0.17 -3.16 -2.48
CA GLU A 139 0.86 -3.46 -1.50
C GLU A 139 1.15 -2.18 -0.72
N TYR A 140 1.05 -2.26 0.60
CA TYR A 140 1.31 -1.14 1.49
C TYR A 140 2.28 -1.56 2.58
N LYS A 141 3.54 -1.12 2.47
CA LYS A 141 4.63 -1.43 3.40
C LYS A 141 4.88 -0.25 4.33
N ASN A 142 4.89 -0.54 5.64
CA ASN A 142 5.31 0.40 6.67
C ASN A 142 6.59 -0.14 7.32
N SER A 143 7.56 0.75 7.51
CA SER A 143 8.78 0.45 8.25
C SER A 143 8.99 1.54 9.29
N TYR A 144 9.16 1.16 10.54
CA TYR A 144 9.44 2.05 11.66
C TYR A 144 10.85 1.80 12.16
N GLU A 145 11.58 2.87 12.43
CA GLU A 145 12.93 2.85 13.01
C GLU A 145 12.93 3.75 14.25
N THR A 146 13.11 3.15 15.43
CA THR A 146 13.27 3.89 16.67
C THR A 146 14.66 4.53 16.70
N GLN A 147 14.71 5.86 16.54
CA GLN A 147 15.96 6.62 16.54
C GLN A 147 16.41 6.96 17.95
N LYS A 148 15.45 7.17 18.83
CA LYS A 148 15.67 7.50 20.22
C LYS A 148 14.50 7.03 21.07
N MET A 149 14.80 6.43 22.23
CA MET A 149 13.80 6.09 23.24
C MET A 149 14.45 6.09 24.61
N ASP A 150 14.30 7.22 25.32
CA ASP A 150 14.75 7.39 26.70
C ASP A 150 13.53 7.63 27.57
N ILE A 151 13.40 6.89 28.65
CA ILE A 151 12.36 7.07 29.65
C ILE A 151 13.03 7.10 31.01
N GLU A 152 12.92 8.20 31.73
CA GLU A 152 13.47 8.38 33.09
C GLU A 152 12.33 8.42 34.10
N ILE A 153 12.31 7.49 35.03
CA ILE A 153 11.30 7.45 36.10
C ILE A 153 11.66 8.49 37.15
N LYS A 154 10.83 9.52 37.27
CA LYS A 154 10.97 10.56 38.29
C LYS A 154 10.29 10.19 39.59
N LYS A 155 9.21 9.43 39.55
CA LYS A 155 8.49 8.93 40.71
C LYS A 155 7.60 7.75 40.31
N SER A 156 7.72 6.63 41.03
CA SER A 156 6.77 5.55 41.01
C SER A 156 6.32 5.21 42.42
N THR A 157 5.04 4.91 42.59
CA THR A 157 4.50 4.31 43.83
C THR A 157 4.13 2.84 43.63
N ILE A 158 4.35 2.31 42.45
CA ILE A 158 4.24 0.90 42.09
C ILE A 158 5.67 0.37 42.06
N PRO A 159 6.09 -0.47 43.03
CA PRO A 159 7.49 -0.90 43.16
C PRO A 159 8.03 -1.61 41.91
N GLU A 160 7.16 -2.36 41.21
CA GLU A 160 7.52 -3.09 39.99
C GLU A 160 7.69 -2.19 38.74
N LEU A 161 7.24 -0.94 38.81
CA LEU A 161 7.40 0.03 37.72
C LEU A 161 8.52 1.03 38.11
N ASP A 162 9.73 0.53 38.30
CA ASP A 162 10.92 1.31 38.59
C ASP A 162 11.78 1.55 37.32
N GLN A 163 12.94 2.18 37.48
CA GLN A 163 13.84 2.44 36.36
C GLN A 163 14.40 1.16 35.75
N THR A 164 14.74 0.17 36.59
CA THR A 164 15.29 -1.12 36.12
C THR A 164 14.33 -1.83 35.19
N PHE A 165 13.06 -1.91 35.61
CA PHE A 165 12.01 -2.50 34.77
C PHE A 165 11.84 -1.77 33.43
N VAL A 166 11.89 -0.42 33.44
CA VAL A 166 11.80 0.36 32.21
C VAL A 166 13.00 0.11 31.31
N ASP A 167 14.21 0.06 31.87
CA ASP A 167 15.43 -0.18 31.10
C ASP A 167 15.44 -1.58 30.47
N GLU A 168 14.92 -2.60 31.16
CA GLU A 168 14.75 -3.96 30.65
C GLU A 168 13.76 -3.96 29.46
N ILE A 169 12.59 -3.35 29.61
CA ILE A 169 11.61 -3.21 28.52
C ILE A 169 12.26 -2.53 27.30
N LEU A 170 12.96 -1.41 27.51
CA LEU A 170 13.58 -0.66 26.40
C LEU A 170 14.67 -1.46 25.69
N GLN A 171 15.34 -2.40 26.35
CA GLN A 171 16.31 -3.31 25.73
C GLN A 171 15.63 -4.39 24.87
N GLU A 172 14.46 -4.88 25.32
CA GLU A 172 13.69 -5.91 24.60
C GLU A 172 12.89 -5.35 23.42
N MET A 173 12.52 -4.06 23.47
CA MET A 173 11.71 -3.44 22.41
C MET A 173 12.41 -3.48 21.04
N PRO A 174 11.72 -3.89 19.99
CA PRO A 174 12.25 -3.87 18.64
C PRO A 174 12.63 -2.44 18.21
N LYS A 175 13.86 -2.27 17.72
CA LYS A 175 14.31 -0.99 17.16
C LYS A 175 13.79 -0.72 15.77
N ASN A 176 13.51 -1.78 15.03
CA ASN A 176 12.96 -1.75 13.71
C ASN A 176 11.73 -2.65 13.64
N GLU A 177 10.71 -2.17 12.99
CA GLU A 177 9.47 -2.92 12.75
C GLU A 177 9.07 -2.75 11.29
N GLU A 178 8.68 -3.83 10.64
CA GLU A 178 8.13 -3.82 9.30
C GLU A 178 6.80 -4.56 9.26
N SER A 179 5.84 -3.98 8.56
CA SER A 179 4.58 -4.63 8.25
C SER A 179 4.19 -4.36 6.81
N THR A 180 3.64 -5.36 6.13
CA THR A 180 3.15 -5.20 4.77
C THR A 180 1.71 -5.69 4.67
N ASN A 181 0.85 -4.84 4.13
CA ASN A 181 -0.54 -5.16 3.90
C ASN A 181 -0.79 -5.31 2.40
N TYR A 182 -1.47 -6.38 2.04
CA TYR A 182 -1.87 -6.70 0.68
C TYR A 182 -3.39 -6.70 0.57
N THR A 183 -3.93 -6.07 -0.46
CA THR A 183 -5.35 -6.17 -0.79
C THR A 183 -5.54 -6.35 -2.28
N GLN A 184 -6.49 -7.22 -2.63
CA GLN A 184 -7.06 -7.36 -3.96
C GLN A 184 -8.52 -6.90 -3.88
N SER A 185 -8.90 -5.98 -4.74
CA SER A 185 -10.21 -5.34 -4.69
C SER A 185 -10.77 -5.15 -6.10
N LYS A 186 -12.09 -5.16 -6.20
CA LYS A 186 -12.79 -4.67 -7.38
C LYS A 186 -13.21 -3.22 -7.13
N TRP A 187 -12.75 -2.32 -7.98
CA TRP A 187 -13.05 -0.90 -7.86
C TRP A 187 -13.85 -0.40 -9.05
N LEU A 188 -15.02 0.10 -8.78
CA LEU A 188 -15.87 0.78 -9.73
C LEU A 188 -15.72 2.27 -9.52
N ARG A 189 -15.37 2.98 -10.57
CA ARG A 189 -15.12 4.42 -10.49
C ARG A 189 -15.63 5.18 -11.69
N ASP A 190 -15.99 6.42 -11.46
CA ASP A 190 -16.10 7.45 -12.45
C ASP A 190 -14.76 8.21 -12.55
N SER A 191 -14.07 8.11 -13.68
CA SER A 191 -12.79 8.80 -13.88
C SER A 191 -12.96 10.27 -14.22
N GLY A 192 -14.15 10.71 -14.62
CA GLY A 192 -14.47 12.11 -14.97
C GLY A 192 -15.13 12.91 -13.84
N GLY A 193 -15.68 12.23 -12.84
CA GLY A 193 -16.34 12.83 -11.68
C GLY A 193 -15.96 12.08 -10.40
N LEU A 194 -15.62 12.79 -9.35
CA LEU A 194 -15.03 12.27 -8.11
C LEU A 194 -15.99 11.54 -7.18
N GLU A 195 -17.26 11.46 -7.51
CA GLU A 195 -18.30 11.12 -6.54
C GLU A 195 -18.76 9.66 -6.60
N LEU A 196 -18.69 9.03 -7.77
CA LEU A 196 -19.17 7.67 -7.97
C LEU A 196 -18.05 6.64 -7.81
N HIS A 197 -17.94 6.09 -6.60
CA HIS A 197 -16.96 5.05 -6.29
C HIS A 197 -17.60 3.94 -5.47
N LYS A 198 -17.34 2.70 -5.86
CA LYS A 198 -17.64 1.51 -5.06
C LYS A 198 -16.40 0.62 -5.01
N LEU A 199 -16.07 0.09 -3.84
CA LEU A 199 -14.95 -0.83 -3.63
C LEU A 199 -15.45 -2.07 -2.91
N GLU A 200 -15.09 -3.22 -3.43
CA GLU A 200 -15.24 -4.52 -2.80
C GLU A 200 -13.84 -5.10 -2.57
N VAL A 201 -13.50 -5.42 -1.33
CA VAL A 201 -12.25 -6.10 -1.03
C VAL A 201 -12.47 -7.60 -1.15
N ILE A 202 -11.82 -8.22 -2.12
CA ILE A 202 -11.96 -9.64 -2.44
C ILE A 202 -11.04 -10.48 -1.57
N GLN A 203 -9.79 -10.02 -1.39
CA GLN A 203 -8.78 -10.66 -0.55
C GLN A 203 -7.96 -9.61 0.19
N ALA A 204 -7.56 -9.93 1.42
CA ALA A 204 -6.69 -9.08 2.22
C ALA A 204 -5.79 -9.93 3.12
N ALA A 205 -4.51 -9.54 3.21
CA ALA A 205 -3.52 -10.18 4.05
C ALA A 205 -2.60 -9.15 4.69
N SER A 206 -2.15 -9.44 5.90
CA SER A 206 -1.11 -8.68 6.60
C SER A 206 0.09 -9.58 6.85
N LEU A 207 1.26 -9.20 6.34
CA LEU A 207 2.53 -9.84 6.67
C LEU A 207 3.11 -9.15 7.89
N LYS A 208 3.31 -9.91 8.95
CA LYS A 208 3.83 -9.46 10.25
C LYS A 208 5.10 -10.22 10.63
N ASP A 209 5.91 -9.61 11.48
CA ASP A 209 7.06 -10.27 12.11
C ASP A 209 6.60 -10.98 13.39
N SER A 210 6.73 -12.31 13.41
CA SER A 210 6.30 -13.13 14.55
C SER A 210 7.09 -12.82 15.83
N LEU A 211 8.37 -12.45 15.71
CA LEU A 211 9.19 -12.13 16.87
C LEU A 211 8.76 -10.78 17.48
N VAL A 212 8.49 -9.79 16.65
CA VAL A 212 7.97 -8.48 17.08
C VAL A 212 6.62 -8.64 17.79
N GLU A 213 5.69 -9.38 17.20
CA GLU A 213 4.37 -9.64 17.80
C GLU A 213 4.48 -10.38 19.15
N ALA A 214 5.35 -11.41 19.24
CA ALA A 214 5.56 -12.13 20.46
C ALA A 214 6.18 -11.25 21.57
N THR A 215 7.12 -10.36 21.20
CA THR A 215 7.73 -9.42 22.16
C THR A 215 6.68 -8.47 22.72
N TYR A 216 5.85 -7.86 21.88
CA TYR A 216 4.79 -6.97 22.36
C TYR A 216 3.76 -7.71 23.22
N ALA A 217 3.34 -8.92 22.83
CA ALA A 217 2.42 -9.72 23.63
C ALA A 217 2.97 -10.05 25.02
N SER A 218 4.25 -10.40 25.13
CA SER A 218 4.92 -10.66 26.41
C SER A 218 4.99 -9.42 27.30
N LEU A 219 5.31 -8.26 26.71
CA LEU A 219 5.35 -6.98 27.44
C LEU A 219 3.95 -6.57 27.93
N ASP A 220 2.94 -6.72 27.09
CA ASP A 220 1.55 -6.43 27.46
C ASP A 220 1.09 -7.32 28.63
N GLU A 221 1.35 -8.62 28.57
CA GLU A 221 1.01 -9.56 29.65
C GLU A 221 1.71 -9.18 30.96
N THR A 222 2.99 -8.81 30.91
CA THR A 222 3.79 -8.40 32.06
C THR A 222 3.22 -7.13 32.70
N VAL A 223 2.98 -6.09 31.90
CA VAL A 223 2.43 -4.81 32.37
C VAL A 223 1.01 -5.00 32.91
N GLU A 224 0.16 -5.75 32.20
CA GLU A 224 -1.19 -6.06 32.65
C GLU A 224 -1.20 -6.83 34.00
N GLY A 225 -0.27 -7.78 34.16
CA GLY A 225 -0.09 -8.53 35.39
C GLY A 225 0.28 -7.63 36.59
N ILE A 226 1.15 -6.64 36.40
CA ILE A 226 1.49 -5.63 37.39
C ILE A 226 0.27 -4.76 37.72
N LEU A 227 -0.40 -4.25 36.70
CA LEU A 227 -1.57 -3.37 36.87
C LEU A 227 -2.73 -4.08 37.59
N LYS A 228 -3.03 -5.33 37.27
CA LYS A 228 -4.05 -6.16 37.98
C LYS A 228 -3.76 -6.31 39.46
N LYS A 229 -2.49 -6.41 39.87
CA LYS A 229 -2.09 -6.53 41.27
C LYS A 229 -2.11 -5.20 42.04
N ARG A 230 -1.80 -4.11 41.38
CA ARG A 230 -1.51 -2.81 42.03
C ARG A 230 -2.63 -1.76 41.87
N VAL A 231 -3.37 -1.81 40.80
CA VAL A 231 -4.48 -0.88 40.54
C VAL A 231 -5.74 -1.34 41.25
N LYS A 232 -6.41 -0.42 41.91
CA LYS A 232 -7.65 -0.71 42.65
C LYS A 232 -8.81 -0.84 41.69
N LYS A 233 -9.75 -1.70 42.04
CA LYS A 233 -11.02 -1.82 41.29
C LYS A 233 -11.74 -0.46 41.22
N ASP A 234 -12.39 -0.17 40.12
CA ASP A 234 -13.14 1.07 39.86
C ASP A 234 -12.28 2.35 39.89
N SER A 235 -10.97 2.22 39.65
CA SER A 235 -10.06 3.34 39.47
C SER A 235 -10.20 3.95 38.07
N TYR A 236 -9.94 5.25 37.99
CA TYR A 236 -9.68 5.95 36.75
C TYR A 236 -8.32 6.63 36.80
N PHE A 237 -7.76 6.99 35.66
CA PHE A 237 -6.46 7.60 35.58
C PHE A 237 -6.54 9.06 35.13
N LYS A 238 -5.70 9.88 35.73
CA LYS A 238 -5.46 11.25 35.28
C LYS A 238 -4.06 11.33 34.70
N VAL A 239 -3.99 11.49 33.37
CA VAL A 239 -2.72 11.65 32.65
C VAL A 239 -2.45 13.14 32.49
N LYS A 240 -1.29 13.60 32.95
CA LYS A 240 -0.83 14.97 32.81
C LYS A 240 0.46 15.01 31.99
N SER A 241 0.61 16.00 31.13
CA SER A 241 1.84 16.25 30.38
C SER A 241 2.15 17.75 30.39
N GLY A 242 3.06 18.15 31.27
CA GLY A 242 3.32 19.57 31.56
C GLY A 242 2.12 20.29 32.18
N PRO A 243 2.12 21.64 32.17
CA PRO A 243 1.08 22.43 32.84
C PRO A 243 -0.25 22.48 32.06
N LEU A 244 -0.22 22.26 30.76
CA LEU A 244 -1.36 22.54 29.87
C LEU A 244 -2.19 21.30 29.51
N ILE A 245 -1.62 20.10 29.57
CA ILE A 245 -2.31 18.88 29.17
C ILE A 245 -2.71 18.09 30.39
N SER A 246 -4.01 17.81 30.53
CA SER A 246 -4.56 16.95 31.56
C SER A 246 -5.78 16.22 31.00
N ILE A 247 -5.65 14.91 30.84
CA ILE A 247 -6.67 14.01 30.29
C ILE A 247 -7.14 13.09 31.41
N LYS A 248 -8.45 12.86 31.53
CA LYS A 248 -9.03 11.86 32.39
C LYS A 248 -9.29 10.61 31.54
N VAL A 249 -8.77 9.47 32.00
CA VAL A 249 -9.04 8.15 31.41
C VAL A 249 -9.77 7.36 32.49
N ASP A 250 -11.06 7.16 32.33
CA ASP A 250 -11.87 6.31 33.20
C ASP A 250 -12.31 5.03 32.49
N ASN A 251 -12.97 4.12 33.24
CA ASN A 251 -13.40 2.85 32.66
C ASN A 251 -14.39 3.04 31.48
N ASP A 252 -15.11 4.15 31.43
CA ASP A 252 -16.02 4.45 30.34
C ASP A 252 -15.22 5.00 29.14
N ASN A 253 -14.26 5.90 29.40
CA ASN A 253 -13.31 6.37 28.38
C ASN A 253 -12.22 5.33 28.05
N ALA A 254 -11.86 4.43 28.98
CA ALA A 254 -11.00 3.30 28.69
C ALA A 254 -11.73 2.26 27.82
N LYS A 255 -13.04 2.08 28.05
CA LYS A 255 -13.87 1.32 27.09
C LYS A 255 -14.01 2.05 25.76
N GLU A 256 -13.95 3.37 25.74
CA GLU A 256 -13.94 4.19 24.52
C GLU A 256 -12.55 4.16 23.84
N VAL A 257 -11.46 4.16 24.61
CA VAL A 257 -10.07 3.93 24.13
C VAL A 257 -9.83 2.44 23.84
N ASP A 258 -10.34 1.52 24.67
CA ASP A 258 -10.41 0.09 24.36
C ASP A 258 -11.43 -0.20 23.24
N SER A 259 -12.53 0.58 23.10
CA SER A 259 -13.41 0.46 21.95
C SER A 259 -12.80 1.09 20.71
N ILE A 260 -12.01 2.16 20.82
CA ILE A 260 -11.18 2.65 19.70
C ILE A 260 -10.07 1.63 19.37
N ALA A 261 -9.44 1.01 20.34
CA ALA A 261 -8.49 -0.09 20.15
C ALA A 261 -9.22 -1.40 19.80
N GLN A 262 -10.35 -1.75 20.43
CA GLN A 262 -11.20 -2.89 20.11
C GLN A 262 -12.14 -2.64 18.93
N ASP A 263 -12.52 -1.40 18.59
CA ASP A 263 -13.15 -1.06 17.31
C ASP A 263 -12.13 -1.08 16.17
N SER A 264 -10.85 -0.88 16.43
CA SER A 264 -9.80 -1.29 15.48
C SER A 264 -9.66 -2.82 15.41
N LEU A 265 -9.97 -3.55 16.49
CA LEU A 265 -10.05 -5.02 16.56
C LEU A 265 -11.40 -5.58 16.09
N LYS A 266 -12.49 -4.79 16.13
CA LYS A 266 -13.83 -5.13 15.62
C LYS A 266 -14.18 -4.36 14.36
N THR A 267 -13.18 -4.08 13.54
CA THR A 267 -13.40 -3.50 12.21
C THR A 267 -14.37 -4.36 11.43
N THR A 268 -15.50 -3.80 11.05
CA THR A 268 -16.42 -4.53 10.16
C THR A 268 -15.79 -4.58 8.76
N PRO A 269 -16.12 -5.60 7.94
CA PRO A 269 -15.72 -5.65 6.55
C PRO A 269 -16.04 -4.37 5.78
N GLU A 270 -17.21 -3.78 6.02
CA GLU A 270 -17.66 -2.54 5.39
C GLU A 270 -16.78 -1.34 5.79
N ASP A 271 -16.39 -1.22 7.07
CA ASP A 271 -15.53 -0.14 7.53
C ASP A 271 -14.11 -0.29 6.99
N PHE A 272 -13.64 -1.52 6.87
CA PHE A 272 -12.37 -1.81 6.20
C PHE A 272 -12.41 -1.37 4.73
N ALA A 273 -13.45 -1.76 3.98
CA ALA A 273 -13.62 -1.34 2.59
C ALA A 273 -13.72 0.18 2.45
N LYS A 274 -14.48 0.87 3.32
CA LYS A 274 -14.58 2.34 3.33
C LYS A 274 -13.20 3.00 3.54
N ARG A 275 -12.39 2.47 4.48
CA ARG A 275 -11.02 2.98 4.70
C ARG A 275 -10.12 2.75 3.49
N GLN A 276 -10.16 1.56 2.88
CA GLN A 276 -9.39 1.28 1.66
C GLN A 276 -9.84 2.18 0.50
N LEU A 277 -11.14 2.34 0.30
CA LEU A 277 -11.69 3.28 -0.69
C LEU A 277 -11.20 4.72 -0.44
N GLY A 278 -11.25 5.19 0.80
CA GLY A 278 -10.78 6.52 1.18
C GLY A 278 -9.29 6.74 0.88
N ARG A 279 -8.46 5.71 1.11
CA ARG A 279 -7.03 5.73 0.77
C ARG A 279 -6.81 5.80 -0.74
N LEU A 280 -7.49 4.95 -1.51
CA LEU A 280 -7.40 4.95 -2.99
C LEU A 280 -7.89 6.27 -3.58
N LYS A 281 -9.06 6.77 -3.15
CA LYS A 281 -9.61 8.06 -3.59
C LYS A 281 -8.61 9.19 -3.36
N ARG A 282 -8.01 9.30 -2.17
CA ARG A 282 -7.05 10.35 -1.85
C ARG A 282 -5.85 10.33 -2.80
N ARG A 283 -5.33 9.15 -3.14
CA ARG A 283 -4.19 8.99 -4.05
C ARG A 283 -4.53 9.35 -5.49
N VAL A 284 -5.68 8.89 -5.96
CA VAL A 284 -6.13 9.20 -7.31
C VAL A 284 -6.60 10.65 -7.42
N ASN A 285 -7.24 11.20 -6.38
CA ASN A 285 -7.67 12.59 -6.34
C ASN A 285 -6.51 13.61 -6.43
N THR A 286 -5.31 13.19 -6.08
CA THR A 286 -4.11 14.02 -6.31
C THR A 286 -3.81 14.24 -7.79
N LEU A 287 -4.20 13.29 -8.65
CA LEU A 287 -4.05 13.40 -10.12
C LEU A 287 -5.13 14.23 -10.78
N LEU A 288 -6.29 14.34 -10.16
CA LEU A 288 -7.57 14.51 -10.85
C LEU A 288 -7.79 15.84 -11.48
N PHE A 289 -8.27 15.64 -12.47
CA PHE A 289 -9.13 15.88 -13.60
C PHE A 289 -10.46 16.53 -13.19
N LYS A 290 -10.43 17.64 -12.46
CA LYS A 290 -11.58 18.52 -12.39
C LYS A 290 -11.85 19.01 -13.81
N GLU A 291 -13.05 18.77 -14.31
CA GLU A 291 -13.45 19.19 -15.65
C GLU A 291 -12.49 18.73 -16.77
N LYS A 292 -12.00 17.47 -16.66
CA LYS A 292 -11.03 16.86 -17.58
C LYS A 292 -9.66 17.55 -17.62
N ASN A 293 -9.26 18.23 -16.52
CA ASN A 293 -7.95 18.86 -16.36
C ASN A 293 -7.14 18.20 -15.24
N TRP A 294 -5.82 18.33 -15.30
CA TRP A 294 -4.92 17.83 -14.29
C TRP A 294 -4.99 18.67 -13.01
N ALA A 295 -5.00 18.00 -11.84
CA ALA A 295 -4.95 18.67 -10.54
C ALA A 295 -3.52 18.85 -9.99
N LEU A 296 -2.52 18.26 -10.66
CA LEU A 296 -1.12 18.38 -10.26
C LEU A 296 -0.61 19.81 -10.51
N PRO A 297 0.02 20.48 -9.52
CA PRO A 297 0.37 21.90 -9.62
C PRO A 297 1.25 22.26 -10.82
N PHE A 298 2.14 21.36 -11.24
CA PHE A 298 3.05 21.58 -12.38
C PHE A 298 2.37 21.36 -13.75
N LEU A 299 1.22 20.70 -13.79
CA LEU A 299 0.35 20.59 -14.96
C LEU A 299 -0.73 21.65 -14.95
N GLU A 300 -1.30 21.97 -13.77
CA GLU A 300 -2.29 23.04 -13.63
C GLU A 300 -1.70 24.44 -13.90
N LYS A 301 -0.50 24.69 -13.39
CA LYS A 301 0.17 26.01 -13.46
C LYS A 301 1.63 25.88 -13.92
N PRO A 302 1.89 25.39 -15.16
CA PRO A 302 3.24 25.08 -15.63
C PRO A 302 4.17 26.30 -15.65
N ASN A 303 3.65 27.50 -15.77
CA ASN A 303 4.43 28.74 -15.75
C ASN A 303 5.15 29.01 -14.41
N LYS A 304 4.74 28.34 -13.33
CA LYS A 304 5.43 28.40 -12.03
C LYS A 304 6.67 27.51 -11.96
N TYR A 305 6.91 26.70 -12.99
CA TYR A 305 8.01 25.74 -13.07
C TYR A 305 8.97 26.11 -14.19
N THR A 306 10.22 25.70 -14.04
CA THR A 306 11.18 25.68 -15.14
C THR A 306 11.02 24.34 -15.86
N LEU A 307 10.73 24.39 -17.15
CA LEU A 307 10.52 23.22 -17.99
C LEU A 307 11.74 23.04 -18.90
N THR A 308 12.23 21.81 -19.01
CA THR A 308 13.36 21.43 -19.87
C THR A 308 12.99 20.16 -20.66
N ASN A 309 13.14 20.23 -21.99
CA ASN A 309 13.06 19.03 -22.83
C ASN A 309 14.42 18.34 -22.83
N GLU A 310 14.50 17.13 -22.24
CA GLU A 310 15.73 16.31 -22.18
C GLU A 310 15.89 15.40 -23.39
N GLY A 311 15.08 15.58 -24.42
CA GLY A 311 15.09 14.79 -25.65
C GLY A 311 14.09 13.64 -25.63
N ILE A 312 14.27 12.72 -26.57
CA ILE A 312 13.44 11.53 -26.74
C ILE A 312 14.12 10.36 -26.02
N VAL A 313 13.35 9.67 -25.19
CA VAL A 313 13.73 8.42 -24.55
C VAL A 313 12.69 7.34 -24.89
N TYR A 314 13.08 6.09 -24.78
CA TYR A 314 12.15 4.98 -24.99
C TYR A 314 11.64 4.48 -23.65
N ASP A 315 10.30 4.57 -23.44
CA ASP A 315 9.62 3.95 -22.31
C ASP A 315 8.89 2.71 -22.82
N GLN A 316 9.29 1.52 -22.39
CA GLN A 316 8.76 0.25 -22.90
C GLN A 316 8.68 0.20 -24.45
N ARG A 317 9.78 0.62 -25.10
CA ARG A 317 9.93 0.70 -26.58
C ARG A 317 9.07 1.77 -27.26
N VAL A 318 8.31 2.57 -26.52
CA VAL A 318 7.56 3.71 -27.07
C VAL A 318 8.42 4.96 -27.01
N PRO A 319 8.66 5.68 -28.11
CA PRO A 319 9.40 6.94 -28.07
C PRO A 319 8.59 7.99 -27.32
N THR A 320 9.20 8.61 -26.33
CA THR A 320 8.57 9.62 -25.48
C THR A 320 9.49 10.82 -25.31
N TYR A 321 8.95 12.02 -25.29
CA TYR A 321 9.66 13.19 -24.81
C TYR A 321 9.84 13.08 -23.31
N LYS A 322 11.08 13.26 -22.82
CA LYS A 322 11.35 13.39 -21.38
C LYS A 322 11.34 14.85 -21.00
N LEU A 323 10.26 15.28 -20.38
CA LEU A 323 10.02 16.66 -19.99
C LEU A 323 10.29 16.82 -18.50
N ARG A 324 11.43 17.41 -18.14
CA ARG A 324 11.77 17.73 -16.75
C ARG A 324 11.10 19.03 -16.32
N PHE A 325 10.60 19.05 -15.10
CA PHE A 325 10.13 20.27 -14.44
C PHE A 325 10.82 20.45 -13.09
N THR A 326 11.19 21.69 -12.78
CA THR A 326 11.76 22.06 -11.48
C THR A 326 11.02 23.27 -10.93
N SER A 327 10.74 23.23 -9.63
CA SER A 327 10.09 24.36 -8.99
C SER A 327 11.01 25.56 -8.89
N LYS A 328 10.46 26.73 -9.15
CA LYS A 328 11.08 28.04 -8.85
C LYS A 328 11.01 28.37 -7.35
N LYS A 329 10.20 27.66 -6.59
CA LYS A 329 10.03 27.81 -5.14
C LYS A 329 10.53 26.59 -4.40
N ARG A 330 11.18 26.81 -3.25
CA ARG A 330 11.78 25.75 -2.44
C ARG A 330 10.81 24.71 -1.87
N LYS A 331 9.50 25.01 -1.83
CA LYS A 331 8.47 24.17 -1.18
C LYS A 331 7.65 23.33 -2.15
N ASP A 332 7.90 23.43 -3.45
CA ASP A 332 7.13 22.72 -4.46
C ASP A 332 7.84 21.45 -4.92
N TYR A 333 7.27 20.79 -5.90
CA TYR A 333 7.74 19.52 -6.46
C TYR A 333 8.71 19.75 -7.63
N SER A 334 9.58 18.77 -7.84
CA SER A 334 10.39 18.61 -9.06
C SER A 334 10.27 17.18 -9.57
N GLY A 335 10.47 16.99 -10.87
CA GLY A 335 10.33 15.67 -11.46
C GLY A 335 10.35 15.70 -12.98
N TYR A 336 9.74 14.69 -13.59
CA TYR A 336 9.63 14.59 -15.04
C TYR A 336 8.32 13.94 -15.48
N LEU A 337 7.99 14.21 -16.75
CA LEU A 337 6.92 13.55 -17.52
C LEU A 337 7.55 12.77 -18.66
N LEU A 338 7.00 11.60 -18.98
CA LEU A 338 7.21 10.93 -20.25
C LEU A 338 5.95 11.12 -21.10
N VAL A 339 6.12 11.73 -22.25
CA VAL A 339 5.03 12.17 -23.12
C VAL A 339 5.20 11.52 -24.49
N ASP A 340 4.17 10.84 -25.00
CA ASP A 340 4.18 10.24 -26.32
C ASP A 340 4.52 11.26 -27.40
N VAL A 341 5.42 10.91 -28.33
CA VAL A 341 5.86 11.83 -29.40
C VAL A 341 4.80 12.07 -30.47
N VAL A 342 3.78 11.20 -30.56
CA VAL A 342 2.74 11.23 -31.61
C VAL A 342 1.50 11.97 -31.13
N ASP A 343 0.90 11.50 -30.03
CA ASP A 343 -0.39 12.02 -29.56
C ASP A 343 -0.29 12.93 -28.34
N PHE A 344 0.92 13.13 -27.79
CA PHE A 344 1.19 13.94 -26.58
C PHE A 344 0.48 13.44 -25.32
N GLY A 345 0.10 12.15 -25.29
CA GLY A 345 -0.42 11.49 -24.11
C GLY A 345 0.68 11.26 -23.06
N VAL A 346 0.29 11.31 -21.80
CA VAL A 346 1.25 11.12 -20.70
C VAL A 346 1.35 9.65 -20.36
N HIS A 347 2.57 9.09 -20.48
CA HIS A 347 2.90 7.71 -20.10
C HIS A 347 3.28 7.61 -18.63
N LYS A 348 4.05 8.55 -18.14
CA LYS A 348 4.59 8.52 -16.78
C LYS A 348 4.71 9.92 -16.21
N ILE A 349 4.39 10.05 -14.94
CA ILE A 349 4.65 11.23 -14.13
C ILE A 349 5.44 10.76 -12.93
N SER A 350 6.65 11.33 -12.72
CA SER A 350 7.43 11.04 -11.51
C SER A 350 7.87 12.35 -10.87
N TYR A 351 7.60 12.51 -9.58
CA TYR A 351 7.95 13.73 -8.86
C TYR A 351 8.26 13.47 -7.39
N HIS A 352 8.97 14.40 -6.80
CA HIS A 352 9.27 14.44 -5.38
C HIS A 352 9.23 15.89 -4.87
N ASN A 353 9.02 16.03 -3.56
CA ASN A 353 9.13 17.33 -2.91
C ASN A 353 10.60 17.76 -2.79
N ASN A 354 10.88 19.04 -3.00
CA ASN A 354 12.24 19.60 -2.92
C ASN A 354 12.68 19.87 -1.48
N LYS A 355 11.74 19.98 -0.55
CA LYS A 355 11.95 20.21 0.89
C LYS A 355 10.85 19.53 1.69
N HIS A 356 11.05 19.51 3.02
CA HIS A 356 10.04 19.05 3.97
C HIS A 356 8.66 19.62 3.63
N ALA A 357 7.71 18.72 3.32
CA ALA A 357 6.36 19.11 2.96
C ALA A 357 5.64 19.75 4.14
N PHE A 358 5.91 19.25 5.34
CA PHE A 358 5.27 19.70 6.55
C PHE A 358 6.18 19.52 7.77
N ARG A 359 6.19 20.50 8.68
CA ARG A 359 6.90 20.42 9.96
C ARG A 359 6.13 21.13 11.05
N ILE A 360 5.81 20.41 12.11
CA ILE A 360 5.27 20.95 13.35
C ILE A 360 6.23 20.67 14.49
N LYS A 361 6.49 21.66 15.31
CA LYS A 361 7.16 21.50 16.60
C LYS A 361 6.41 22.33 17.64
N LEU A 362 5.66 21.67 18.50
CA LEU A 362 4.82 22.34 19.48
C LEU A 362 4.83 21.58 20.81
N PHE A 363 5.15 22.27 21.91
CA PHE A 363 5.12 21.70 23.27
C PHE A 363 5.82 20.35 23.43
N GLY A 364 6.99 20.15 22.79
CA GLY A 364 7.74 18.91 22.88
C GLY A 364 7.25 17.77 21.99
N LEU A 365 6.19 17.99 21.24
CA LEU A 365 5.79 17.15 20.11
C LEU A 365 6.44 17.67 18.85
N PHE A 366 6.99 16.79 18.02
CA PHE A 366 7.39 17.18 16.67
C PHE A 366 6.96 16.13 15.64
N PHE A 367 6.61 16.62 14.48
CA PHE A 367 6.34 15.83 13.30
C PHE A 367 7.01 16.54 12.11
N GLU A 368 7.67 15.76 11.28
CA GLU A 368 8.35 16.24 10.08
C GLU A 368 8.14 15.25 8.94
N GLU A 369 7.46 15.66 7.89
CA GLU A 369 7.37 14.94 6.64
C GLU A 369 8.54 15.36 5.74
N ARG A 370 9.46 14.42 5.46
CA ARG A 370 10.74 14.71 4.78
C ARG A 370 10.71 14.41 3.30
N LEU A 371 10.06 13.34 2.91
CA LEU A 371 10.01 12.87 1.52
C LEU A 371 8.57 12.54 1.17
N ASP A 372 8.12 13.07 0.03
CA ASP A 372 6.94 12.64 -0.72
C ASP A 372 7.41 12.41 -2.15
N ASN A 373 7.55 11.14 -2.53
CA ASN A 373 7.98 10.70 -3.86
C ASN A 373 6.87 9.88 -4.49
N ARG A 374 6.41 10.27 -5.68
CA ARG A 374 5.30 9.63 -6.37
C ARG A 374 5.60 9.39 -7.83
N THR A 375 5.17 8.24 -8.30
CA THR A 375 5.20 7.89 -9.72
C THR A 375 3.85 7.35 -10.13
N TYR A 376 3.33 7.87 -11.24
CA TYR A 376 2.11 7.42 -11.89
C TYR A 376 2.45 6.93 -13.28
N VAL A 377 1.93 5.76 -13.62
CA VAL A 377 2.10 5.14 -14.95
C VAL A 377 0.74 5.00 -15.59
N PHE A 378 0.65 5.38 -16.85
CA PHE A 378 -0.56 5.30 -17.66
C PHE A 378 -0.34 4.37 -18.85
N VAL A 379 -1.38 3.64 -19.22
CA VAL A 379 -1.37 2.74 -20.38
C VAL A 379 -2.59 3.01 -21.25
N LYS A 380 -2.49 2.71 -22.53
CA LYS A 380 -3.66 2.78 -23.44
C LYS A 380 -4.54 1.55 -23.24
N ASN A 381 -5.83 1.79 -23.02
CA ASN A 381 -6.85 0.75 -23.01
C ASN A 381 -7.19 0.30 -24.44
N GLN A 382 -8.16 -0.60 -24.58
CA GLN A 382 -8.61 -1.12 -25.88
C GLN A 382 -9.19 -0.03 -26.82
N LEU A 383 -9.65 1.09 -26.27
CA LEU A 383 -10.16 2.24 -27.01
C LEU A 383 -9.06 3.23 -27.41
N GLY A 384 -7.78 2.91 -27.14
CA GLY A 384 -6.65 3.80 -27.38
C GLY A 384 -6.55 4.98 -26.42
N LYS A 385 -7.33 4.99 -25.32
CA LYS A 385 -7.31 6.03 -24.29
C LYS A 385 -6.39 5.67 -23.16
N TYR A 386 -5.67 6.65 -22.62
CA TYR A 386 -4.81 6.44 -21.46
C TYR A 386 -5.64 6.27 -20.20
N THR A 387 -5.29 5.25 -19.44
CA THR A 387 -5.85 4.94 -18.12
C THR A 387 -4.73 4.79 -17.10
N LEU A 388 -5.03 5.08 -15.85
CA LEU A 388 -4.07 4.88 -14.77
C LEU A 388 -3.82 3.39 -14.56
N TYR A 389 -2.56 2.99 -14.64
CA TYR A 389 -2.11 1.61 -14.52
C TYR A 389 -1.42 1.34 -13.18
N GLN A 390 -0.54 2.23 -12.74
CA GLN A 390 0.23 2.04 -11.51
C GLN A 390 0.43 3.36 -10.77
N ILE A 391 0.38 3.27 -9.44
CA ILE A 391 0.85 4.31 -8.52
C ILE A 391 1.95 3.70 -7.66
N LYS A 392 3.12 4.36 -7.62
CA LYS A 392 4.17 4.11 -6.63
C LYS A 392 4.32 5.34 -5.75
N GLU A 393 4.33 5.13 -4.43
CA GLU A 393 4.53 6.20 -3.45
C GLU A 393 5.59 5.78 -2.44
N GLU A 394 6.42 6.73 -2.03
CA GLU A 394 7.32 6.59 -0.89
C GLU A 394 7.25 7.88 -0.07
N GLU A 395 6.78 7.75 1.16
CA GLU A 395 6.70 8.84 2.12
C GLU A 395 7.64 8.55 3.29
N LYS A 396 8.40 9.57 3.72
CA LYS A 396 9.28 9.47 4.89
C LYS A 396 8.91 10.55 5.87
N SER A 397 8.58 10.14 7.08
CA SER A 397 8.27 11.05 8.17
C SER A 397 9.12 10.76 9.41
N THR A 398 9.21 11.73 10.29
CA THR A 398 9.79 11.57 11.62
C THR A 398 8.86 12.20 12.62
N PHE A 399 8.53 11.47 13.66
CA PHE A 399 7.79 12.03 14.78
C PHE A 399 8.54 11.82 16.07
N GLY A 400 8.24 12.62 17.08
CA GLY A 400 8.83 12.45 18.38
C GLY A 400 8.11 13.23 19.47
N LEU A 401 8.43 12.80 20.69
CA LEU A 401 7.86 13.31 21.92
C LEU A 401 9.00 13.56 22.91
N LYS A 402 9.12 14.79 23.41
CA LYS A 402 10.02 15.10 24.53
C LYS A 402 9.22 15.86 25.60
N ARG A 403 8.69 15.10 26.59
CA ARG A 403 7.77 15.66 27.58
C ARG A 403 7.79 14.91 28.90
N PRO A 404 7.54 15.61 30.04
CA PRO A 404 7.16 14.95 31.27
C PRO A 404 5.74 14.36 31.14
N ILE A 405 5.58 13.12 31.58
CA ILE A 405 4.29 12.43 31.68
C ILE A 405 4.07 12.02 33.13
N LYS A 406 2.88 12.30 33.65
CA LYS A 406 2.47 11.90 34.99
C LYS A 406 1.12 11.23 34.96
N ILE A 407 1.08 9.98 35.33
CA ILE A 407 -0.13 9.15 35.44
C ILE A 407 -0.48 9.06 36.94
N ILE A 408 -1.73 9.40 37.27
CA ILE A 408 -2.23 9.38 38.65
C ILE A 408 -3.48 8.54 38.67
N GLU A 409 -3.44 7.44 39.40
CA GLU A 409 -4.64 6.65 39.75
C GLU A 409 -5.58 7.48 40.64
N LYS A 410 -6.85 7.46 40.30
CA LYS A 410 -7.93 8.07 41.04
C LYS A 410 -9.02 7.07 41.32
N ASN A 411 -9.41 6.95 42.59
CA ASN A 411 -10.47 6.04 43.02
C ASN A 411 -11.56 6.82 43.73
N LYS A 412 -12.84 6.52 43.48
CA LYS A 412 -13.98 7.20 44.09
C LYS A 412 -14.13 6.84 45.59
N VAL A 413 -13.68 5.64 45.98
CA VAL A 413 -13.89 5.10 47.32
C VAL A 413 -12.72 5.41 48.25
N VAL A 414 -11.48 5.48 47.71
CA VAL A 414 -10.28 5.72 48.51
C VAL A 414 -9.97 7.20 48.56
N LYS A 415 -10.22 7.82 49.70
CA LYS A 415 -9.89 9.24 49.97
C LYS A 415 -8.46 9.34 50.51
N GLY A 416 -7.71 10.34 50.02
CA GLY A 416 -6.38 10.69 50.51
C GLY A 416 -5.29 10.69 49.43
N ARG A 417 -4.44 11.73 49.47
CA ARG A 417 -3.39 11.98 48.46
C ARG A 417 -2.32 10.88 48.42
N ASN A 418 -2.04 10.24 49.53
CA ASN A 418 -0.97 9.26 49.69
C ASN A 418 -1.42 7.80 49.45
N ARG A 419 -2.65 7.58 49.06
CA ARG A 419 -3.24 6.23 48.84
C ARG A 419 -3.49 5.90 47.39
N GLN A 420 -3.03 6.74 46.49
CA GLN A 420 -3.25 6.59 45.02
C GLN A 420 -1.92 6.36 44.35
N ASN A 421 -1.88 5.44 43.38
CA ASN A 421 -0.70 5.19 42.61
C ASN A 421 -0.36 6.40 41.71
N VAL A 422 0.93 6.68 41.61
CA VAL A 422 1.50 7.75 40.81
C VAL A 422 2.70 7.21 40.05
N LEU A 423 2.72 7.36 38.76
CA LEU A 423 3.87 7.18 37.90
C LEU A 423 4.19 8.49 37.22
N ALA A 424 5.38 9.03 37.41
CA ALA A 424 5.86 10.24 36.75
C ALA A 424 7.18 9.92 36.05
N MET A 425 7.29 10.27 34.79
CA MET A 425 8.46 9.98 33.97
C MET A 425 8.72 11.12 32.98
N ASP A 426 9.97 11.30 32.61
CA ASP A 426 10.38 12.10 31.47
C ASP A 426 10.57 11.17 30.27
N VAL A 427 9.85 11.44 29.19
CA VAL A 427 9.90 10.66 27.95
C VAL A 427 10.57 11.50 26.88
N ASN A 428 11.55 10.90 26.18
CA ASN A 428 12.23 11.47 25.04
C ASN A 428 12.36 10.40 23.97
N MET A 429 11.41 10.39 23.03
CA MET A 429 11.36 9.39 21.96
C MET A 429 11.28 10.05 20.58
N SER A 430 11.90 9.41 19.62
CA SER A 430 11.72 9.74 18.21
C SER A 430 11.77 8.50 17.34
N MET A 431 10.90 8.47 16.36
CA MET A 431 10.74 7.38 15.41
C MET A 431 10.73 7.94 14.00
N LYS A 432 11.37 7.23 13.10
CA LYS A 432 11.31 7.46 11.67
C LYS A 432 10.36 6.43 11.06
N GLU A 433 9.47 6.89 10.21
CA GLU A 433 8.55 6.07 9.47
C GLU A 433 8.84 6.18 7.98
N VAL A 434 8.86 5.04 7.30
CA VAL A 434 8.89 4.95 5.85
C VAL A 434 7.66 4.18 5.41
N GLN A 435 6.80 4.86 4.65
CA GLN A 435 5.62 4.25 4.03
C GLN A 435 5.87 4.11 2.53
N LYS A 436 5.63 2.91 2.01
CA LYS A 436 5.65 2.65 0.57
C LYS A 436 4.31 2.07 0.15
N ALA A 437 3.78 2.56 -0.95
CA ALA A 437 2.59 1.99 -1.57
C ALA A 437 2.87 1.67 -3.04
N ASN A 438 2.48 0.47 -3.45
CA ASN A 438 2.50 0.04 -4.83
C ASN A 438 1.10 -0.43 -5.20
N ILE A 439 0.46 0.26 -6.14
CA ILE A 439 -0.94 0.06 -6.49
C ILE A 439 -1.01 -0.20 -7.98
N PHE A 440 -1.60 -1.33 -8.35
CA PHE A 440 -1.83 -1.71 -9.74
C PHE A 440 -3.32 -1.70 -10.04
N PHE A 441 -3.67 -1.16 -11.19
CA PHE A 441 -5.01 -1.15 -11.74
C PHE A 441 -5.03 -2.08 -12.95
N ASN A 442 -5.58 -3.28 -12.75
CA ASN A 442 -5.68 -4.30 -13.77
C ASN A 442 -7.07 -4.26 -14.43
N SER A 443 -7.18 -4.75 -15.64
CA SER A 443 -8.45 -4.95 -16.35
C SER A 443 -9.40 -3.73 -16.30
N PHE A 444 -9.08 -2.68 -17.04
CA PHE A 444 -9.96 -1.53 -17.19
C PHE A 444 -11.12 -1.87 -18.13
N THR A 445 -12.31 -2.07 -17.57
CA THR A 445 -13.52 -2.39 -18.31
C THR A 445 -14.51 -1.24 -18.21
N PRO A 446 -14.88 -0.56 -19.32
CA PRO A 446 -15.95 0.42 -19.30
C PRO A 446 -17.27 -0.20 -18.86
N ILE A 447 -18.03 0.49 -18.02
CA ILE A 447 -19.35 0.08 -17.54
C ILE A 447 -20.38 1.18 -17.72
N SER A 448 -21.64 0.79 -17.88
CA SER A 448 -22.74 1.74 -17.91
C SER A 448 -23.15 2.20 -16.51
N LYS A 449 -23.87 3.32 -16.42
CA LYS A 449 -24.44 3.81 -15.17
C LYS A 449 -25.40 2.77 -14.55
N LYS A 450 -26.19 2.08 -15.38
CA LYS A 450 -27.12 1.02 -14.96
C LYS A 450 -26.35 -0.14 -14.31
N GLU A 451 -25.25 -0.58 -14.91
CA GLU A 451 -24.39 -1.62 -14.33
C GLU A 451 -23.74 -1.14 -13.04
N PHE A 452 -23.23 0.10 -12.99
CA PHE A 452 -22.68 0.67 -11.77
C PHE A 452 -23.70 0.67 -10.62
N ASP A 453 -24.93 1.08 -10.87
CA ASP A 453 -26.00 1.16 -9.87
C ASP A 453 -26.46 -0.24 -9.43
N ALA A 454 -26.57 -1.18 -10.37
CA ALA A 454 -27.01 -2.56 -10.13
C ALA A 454 -26.01 -3.41 -9.34
N LEU A 455 -24.70 -3.08 -9.38
CA LEU A 455 -23.69 -3.85 -8.69
C LEU A 455 -23.80 -3.68 -7.19
N LYS A 456 -24.31 -4.74 -6.53
CA LYS A 456 -24.25 -4.91 -5.08
C LYS A 456 -22.89 -5.46 -4.72
N LEU A 457 -22.14 -4.74 -3.90
CA LEU A 457 -20.87 -5.21 -3.35
C LEU A 457 -21.17 -6.23 -2.25
N ILE A 458 -20.97 -7.52 -2.52
CA ILE A 458 -21.52 -8.61 -1.68
C ILE A 458 -20.46 -9.18 -0.74
N HIS A 459 -19.17 -9.10 -1.09
CA HIS A 459 -18.10 -9.78 -0.35
C HIS A 459 -16.94 -8.83 -0.06
N THR A 460 -16.93 -8.26 1.12
CA THR A 460 -15.73 -7.59 1.65
C THR A 460 -15.16 -8.46 2.76
N VAL A 461 -13.86 -8.74 2.67
CA VAL A 461 -13.12 -9.53 3.65
C VAL A 461 -12.23 -8.63 4.51
N LEU A 462 -11.93 -9.09 5.71
CA LEU A 462 -10.93 -8.50 6.59
C LEU A 462 -9.54 -9.11 6.29
N PRO A 463 -8.45 -8.38 6.56
CA PRO A 463 -7.12 -8.92 6.43
C PRO A 463 -6.89 -10.06 7.42
N THR A 464 -6.23 -11.12 6.95
CA THR A 464 -5.73 -12.22 7.77
C THR A 464 -4.23 -12.03 7.97
N ASP A 465 -3.76 -12.25 9.20
CA ASP A 465 -2.35 -12.15 9.53
C ASP A 465 -1.58 -13.37 9.06
N TYR A 466 -0.44 -13.13 8.43
CA TYR A 466 0.51 -14.13 7.96
C TYR A 466 1.91 -13.77 8.44
N TYR A 467 2.73 -14.79 8.65
CA TYR A 467 4.13 -14.67 9.07
C TYR A 467 5.11 -15.16 8.00
N SER A 468 4.60 -15.44 6.80
CA SER A 468 5.36 -15.93 5.67
C SER A 468 4.82 -15.35 4.38
N LEU A 469 5.71 -14.79 3.56
CA LEU A 469 5.37 -14.29 2.24
C LEU A 469 4.88 -15.40 1.30
N GLU A 470 5.40 -16.62 1.47
CA GLU A 470 4.97 -17.78 0.68
C GLU A 470 3.49 -18.12 0.92
N ALA A 471 3.02 -18.02 2.18
CA ALA A 471 1.61 -18.23 2.50
C ALA A 471 0.71 -17.19 1.83
N ILE A 472 1.14 -15.93 1.77
CA ILE A 472 0.42 -14.85 1.07
C ILE A 472 0.41 -15.08 -0.44
N ARG A 473 1.53 -15.50 -1.03
CA ARG A 473 1.59 -15.84 -2.46
C ARG A 473 0.64 -16.97 -2.84
N LYS A 474 0.47 -17.96 -1.97
CA LYS A 474 -0.53 -19.03 -2.17
C LYS A 474 -1.97 -18.51 -2.09
N LEU A 475 -2.24 -17.58 -1.20
CA LEU A 475 -3.57 -16.98 -1.05
C LEU A 475 -3.90 -16.04 -2.22
N MET A 476 -2.93 -15.24 -2.64
CA MET A 476 -3.08 -14.19 -3.66
C MET A 476 -2.09 -14.43 -4.81
N PRO A 477 -2.28 -15.45 -5.63
CA PRO A 477 -1.33 -15.82 -6.68
C PRO A 477 -1.16 -14.74 -7.76
N GLY A 478 -2.07 -13.77 -7.82
CA GLY A 478 -2.04 -12.63 -8.74
C GLY A 478 -1.35 -11.38 -8.23
N LEU A 479 -0.86 -11.38 -7.00
CA LEU A 479 -0.15 -10.23 -6.47
C LEU A 479 1.26 -10.11 -7.07
N PRO A 480 1.62 -8.95 -7.65
CA PRO A 480 2.98 -8.69 -8.12
C PRO A 480 3.88 -8.37 -6.91
N ILE A 481 4.19 -9.40 -6.12
CA ILE A 481 5.07 -9.28 -4.94
C ILE A 481 6.52 -9.42 -5.39
N GLU A 482 7.34 -8.43 -5.04
CA GLU A 482 8.80 -8.47 -5.18
C GLU A 482 9.47 -9.43 -4.19
#